data_6b1715029124a9689f29a0de2479f9e6
#
_entry.id   6b1715029124a9689f29a0de2479f9e6
#
_cell.length_a   1.000
_cell.length_b   1.000
_cell.length_c   1.000
_cell.angle_alpha   90.00
_cell.angle_beta   90.00
_cell.angle_gamma   90.00
#
_symmetry.space_group_name_H-M   'P 1'
#
loop_
_entity.id
_entity.type
_entity.pdbx_description
1 polymer ?
#
loop_
_entity_poly.entity_id
_entity_poly.type
_entity_poly.pdbx_seq_one_letter_code
_entity_poly.pdbx_strand_id
1 'polypeptide(L)'
;MPQLFPFRRTALLLVSSVAVALGSCAPGTTDVADTEASDGAIATDLTVMTTILPITQFTNAVVGDRAEVISLMPTDVDPHDFQASPADVQALVNADVLVKNGLEMEFFLDDLIANAENPDLAMIDSSEGIAVLSNETVEGHSHGKADDHDHDHGHDHDHGEATAADHDHDHSHADGGHHHHGEYNPHIWLDPKRAIQQVENIRDGMIAVDPEGEEIYTANAAAFIAELEALDEEIADKLATFAGQTFVAFHDFAPYFAESYGLNAEFLVDVPTVNPAPEDVKRVMDTVEASNLKTILTEPTAGEDAFGAIAQDLGVEVGMFNPIEVGGPEAVMPDYYLTTMRQNAVNLAASFEASTQQSWLPLWPTQAPQPLAVVPVGLRF
;
A
#
# COMPACT_ATOMS: atom_id res chain seq x y z
N MET A 1 -13.95 -16.08 -56.56
CA MET A 1 -13.84 -17.56 -56.64
C MET A 1 -12.82 -17.97 -55.59
N PRO A 2 -13.21 -18.61 -54.51
CA PRO A 2 -12.30 -19.12 -53.50
C PRO A 2 -12.07 -20.61 -53.73
N GLN A 3 -10.84 -21.08 -53.58
CA GLN A 3 -10.50 -22.48 -53.58
C GLN A 3 -10.39 -23.00 -52.15
N LEU A 4 -11.21 -23.98 -51.84
CA LEU A 4 -11.21 -24.82 -50.64
C LEU A 4 -10.18 -25.93 -50.78
N PHE A 5 -9.32 -26.15 -49.77
CA PHE A 5 -8.55 -27.38 -49.59
C PHE A 5 -9.01 -28.09 -48.32
N PRO A 6 -9.24 -29.42 -48.40
CA PRO A 6 -9.69 -30.18 -47.23
C PRO A 6 -8.51 -30.83 -46.49
N PHE A 7 -8.46 -30.64 -45.17
CA PHE A 7 -7.53 -31.37 -44.30
C PHE A 7 -8.10 -32.76 -43.95
N ARG A 8 -7.35 -33.79 -44.32
CA ARG A 8 -7.59 -35.21 -43.96
C ARG A 8 -7.14 -35.43 -42.50
N ARG A 9 -8.06 -35.92 -41.67
CA ARG A 9 -7.78 -36.52 -40.37
C ARG A 9 -7.34 -37.94 -40.51
N THR A 10 -6.14 -38.29 -40.04
CA THR A 10 -5.68 -39.67 -39.90
C THR A 10 -5.75 -40.05 -38.43
N ALA A 11 -6.63 -41.00 -38.10
CA ALA A 11 -6.73 -41.62 -36.78
C ALA A 11 -5.76 -42.82 -36.73
N LEU A 12 -4.89 -42.82 -35.71
CA LEU A 12 -4.01 -43.96 -35.42
C LEU A 12 -4.55 -44.70 -34.18
N LEU A 13 -5.06 -45.90 -34.39
CA LEU A 13 -5.47 -46.84 -33.35
C LEU A 13 -4.23 -47.64 -32.90
N LEU A 14 -3.86 -47.54 -31.63
CA LEU A 14 -2.87 -48.40 -30.98
C LEU A 14 -3.60 -49.42 -30.11
N VAL A 15 -3.49 -50.66 -30.51
CA VAL A 15 -3.98 -51.85 -29.79
C VAL A 15 -2.89 -52.27 -28.81
N SER A 16 -3.17 -52.25 -27.52
CA SER A 16 -2.28 -52.76 -26.46
C SER A 16 -2.72 -54.17 -26.05
N SER A 17 -1.82 -55.11 -26.25
CA SER A 17 -1.98 -56.52 -25.89
C SER A 17 -1.68 -56.72 -24.39
N VAL A 18 -2.59 -57.36 -23.68
CA VAL A 18 -2.43 -57.83 -22.30
C VAL A 18 -1.70 -59.19 -22.32
N ALA A 19 -0.56 -59.24 -21.64
CA ALA A 19 0.12 -60.50 -21.31
C ALA A 19 -0.05 -60.80 -19.81
N VAL A 20 -0.78 -61.86 -19.52
CA VAL A 20 -0.91 -62.42 -18.16
C VAL A 20 0.24 -63.41 -17.95
N ALA A 21 1.09 -63.14 -16.97
CA ALA A 21 2.08 -64.11 -16.47
C ALA A 21 1.71 -64.52 -15.05
N LEU A 22 1.33 -65.75 -14.86
CA LEU A 22 1.21 -66.43 -13.56
C LEU A 22 2.60 -66.92 -13.15
N GLY A 23 3.10 -66.48 -11.99
CA GLY A 23 4.39 -66.93 -11.41
C GLY A 23 4.30 -67.02 -9.92
N SER A 24 4.49 -68.19 -9.44
CA SER A 24 4.43 -68.84 -8.13
C SER A 24 5.25 -68.22 -6.98
N CYS A 25 4.77 -68.43 -5.75
CA CYS A 25 5.24 -68.07 -4.44
C CYS A 25 6.70 -68.44 -4.08
N ALA A 26 7.37 -67.54 -3.35
CA ALA A 26 8.22 -67.87 -2.18
C ALA A 26 8.38 -66.66 -1.27
N PRO A 27 8.42 -66.76 0.08
CA PRO A 27 8.45 -65.65 1.01
C PRO A 27 9.88 -65.19 1.25
N GLY A 28 10.19 -63.95 0.90
CA GLY A 28 11.41 -63.24 1.29
C GLY A 28 11.01 -61.94 1.96
N THR A 29 11.17 -61.85 3.24
CA THR A 29 11.06 -60.63 4.03
C THR A 29 12.19 -59.70 3.65
N THR A 30 11.89 -58.62 2.94
CA THR A 30 12.70 -57.43 2.91
C THR A 30 11.81 -56.31 3.42
N ASP A 31 12.13 -55.83 4.63
CA ASP A 31 11.64 -54.56 5.15
C ASP A 31 12.04 -53.44 4.16
N VAL A 32 11.12 -53.09 3.28
CA VAL A 32 11.17 -51.80 2.61
C VAL A 32 10.50 -50.85 3.59
N ALA A 33 11.33 -50.05 4.29
CA ALA A 33 10.82 -48.91 4.97
C ALA A 33 10.14 -48.04 3.94
N ASP A 34 8.82 -48.10 3.87
CA ASP A 34 8.00 -47.02 3.29
C ASP A 34 8.28 -45.77 4.13
N THR A 35 9.20 -44.98 3.65
CA THR A 35 9.29 -43.59 4.07
C THR A 35 8.03 -42.93 3.45
N GLU A 36 6.92 -43.07 4.15
CA GLU A 36 5.83 -42.14 3.99
C GLU A 36 6.41 -40.74 4.29
N ALA A 37 6.61 -39.96 3.25
CA ALA A 37 6.76 -38.54 3.42
C ALA A 37 5.46 -38.07 4.09
N SER A 38 5.56 -37.84 5.39
CA SER A 38 4.50 -37.21 6.17
C SER A 38 4.42 -35.77 5.67
N ASP A 39 3.68 -35.55 4.59
CA ASP A 39 3.23 -34.26 4.14
C ASP A 39 1.97 -33.93 4.96
N GLY A 40 2.16 -33.78 6.25
CA GLY A 40 1.15 -33.39 7.20
C GLY A 40 1.61 -32.12 7.90
N ALA A 41 1.48 -30.98 7.24
CA ALA A 41 1.40 -29.73 7.97
C ALA A 41 0.24 -29.90 8.97
N ILE A 42 0.59 -30.02 10.27
CA ILE A 42 -0.41 -30.06 11.32
C ILE A 42 -0.94 -28.64 11.42
N ALA A 43 -2.12 -28.40 10.82
CA ALA A 43 -2.86 -27.16 11.06
C ALA A 43 -3.09 -27.07 12.59
N THR A 44 -2.78 -25.92 13.15
CA THR A 44 -3.09 -25.63 14.55
C THR A 44 -4.45 -24.97 14.64
N ASP A 45 -5.09 -25.04 15.82
CA ASP A 45 -6.31 -24.24 16.08
C ASP A 45 -5.95 -22.75 16.36
N LEU A 46 -4.74 -22.30 15.96
CA LEU A 46 -4.24 -20.95 16.21
C LEU A 46 -4.93 -19.94 15.30
N THR A 47 -5.54 -18.93 15.89
CA THR A 47 -6.20 -17.82 15.20
C THR A 47 -5.31 -16.57 15.24
N VAL A 48 -4.82 -16.15 14.07
CA VAL A 48 -3.98 -14.97 13.90
C VAL A 48 -4.81 -13.83 13.28
N MET A 49 -4.99 -12.75 14.02
CA MET A 49 -5.61 -11.54 13.48
C MET A 49 -4.55 -10.59 12.95
N THR A 50 -4.88 -9.87 11.90
CA THR A 50 -4.01 -8.86 11.27
C THR A 50 -4.77 -7.55 11.10
N THR A 51 -4.10 -6.42 11.09
CA THR A 51 -4.75 -5.10 11.02
C THR A 51 -5.03 -4.67 9.59
N ILE A 52 -4.02 -4.25 8.85
CA ILE A 52 -4.14 -3.71 7.50
C ILE A 52 -3.78 -4.73 6.42
N LEU A 53 -4.19 -4.46 5.20
CA LEU A 53 -4.03 -5.39 4.07
C LEU A 53 -2.59 -5.87 3.85
N PRO A 54 -1.53 -5.02 3.83
CA PRO A 54 -0.16 -5.51 3.67
C PRO A 54 0.28 -6.47 4.77
N ILE A 55 -0.13 -6.21 6.02
CA ILE A 55 0.19 -7.07 7.16
C ILE A 55 -0.52 -8.42 7.04
N THR A 56 -1.74 -8.43 6.53
CA THR A 56 -2.45 -9.69 6.20
C THR A 56 -1.69 -10.49 5.15
N GLN A 57 -1.20 -9.85 4.09
CA GLN A 57 -0.43 -10.48 3.02
C GLN A 57 0.88 -11.09 3.54
N PHE A 58 1.63 -10.33 4.33
CA PHE A 58 2.91 -10.79 4.90
C PHE A 58 2.71 -11.91 5.93
N THR A 59 1.66 -11.80 6.75
CA THR A 59 1.32 -12.85 7.72
C THR A 59 0.91 -14.13 7.00
N ASN A 60 0.07 -14.05 5.95
CA ASN A 60 -0.27 -15.20 5.12
C ASN A 60 0.95 -15.84 4.47
N ALA A 61 1.92 -15.02 4.00
CA ALA A 61 3.16 -15.52 3.44
C ALA A 61 3.99 -16.33 4.47
N VAL A 62 4.03 -15.88 5.72
CA VAL A 62 4.80 -16.54 6.81
C VAL A 62 4.08 -17.77 7.33
N VAL A 63 2.78 -17.64 7.61
CA VAL A 63 2.01 -18.67 8.31
C VAL A 63 1.66 -19.85 7.39
N GLY A 64 1.37 -19.58 6.11
CA GLY A 64 0.90 -20.60 5.18
C GLY A 64 -0.37 -21.30 5.69
N ASP A 65 -0.40 -22.62 5.60
CA ASP A 65 -1.54 -23.45 6.03
C ASP A 65 -1.49 -23.83 7.51
N ARG A 66 -0.54 -23.29 8.31
CA ARG A 66 -0.36 -23.73 9.71
C ARG A 66 -1.38 -23.11 10.65
N ALA A 67 -1.83 -21.89 10.41
CA ALA A 67 -2.84 -21.23 11.24
C ALA A 67 -3.85 -20.45 10.38
N GLU A 68 -5.01 -20.13 10.96
CA GLU A 68 -6.02 -19.30 10.31
C GLU A 68 -5.63 -17.82 10.46
N VAL A 69 -5.52 -17.09 9.35
CA VAL A 69 -5.27 -15.65 9.32
C VAL A 69 -6.57 -14.91 9.01
N ILE A 70 -6.99 -14.03 9.91
CA ILE A 70 -8.22 -13.24 9.79
C ILE A 70 -7.86 -11.76 9.78
N SER A 71 -8.25 -11.05 8.72
CA SER A 71 -8.10 -9.60 8.67
C SER A 71 -9.13 -8.93 9.58
N LEU A 72 -8.68 -8.04 10.46
CA LEU A 72 -9.56 -7.20 11.31
C LEU A 72 -10.37 -6.24 10.44
N MET A 73 -9.71 -5.62 9.47
CA MET A 73 -10.37 -4.70 8.55
C MET A 73 -10.80 -5.42 7.26
N PRO A 74 -12.02 -5.15 6.75
CA PRO A 74 -12.39 -5.57 5.39
C PRO A 74 -11.41 -5.01 4.35
N THR A 75 -11.09 -5.81 3.33
CA THR A 75 -10.09 -5.45 2.32
C THR A 75 -10.47 -4.25 1.44
N ASP A 76 -11.75 -3.88 1.40
CA ASP A 76 -12.32 -2.75 0.65
C ASP A 76 -12.53 -1.49 1.50
N VAL A 77 -12.04 -1.48 2.75
CA VAL A 77 -12.10 -0.35 3.67
C VAL A 77 -10.72 0.28 3.81
N ASP A 78 -10.66 1.59 3.60
CA ASP A 78 -9.45 2.38 3.79
C ASP A 78 -9.08 2.40 5.30
N PRO A 79 -7.83 2.07 5.67
CA PRO A 79 -7.42 2.07 7.07
C PRO A 79 -7.54 3.43 7.77
N HIS A 80 -7.47 4.53 7.03
CA HIS A 80 -7.65 5.88 7.58
C HIS A 80 -9.11 6.21 7.91
N ASP A 81 -10.06 5.48 7.32
CA ASP A 81 -11.50 5.62 7.55
C ASP A 81 -12.08 4.55 8.50
N PHE A 82 -11.27 3.57 8.88
CA PHE A 82 -11.75 2.43 9.65
C PHE A 82 -12.23 2.83 11.04
N GLN A 83 -13.42 2.37 11.39
CA GLN A 83 -14.01 2.53 12.71
C GLN A 83 -14.35 1.16 13.27
N ALA A 84 -13.70 0.82 14.39
CA ALA A 84 -13.90 -0.46 15.05
C ALA A 84 -15.35 -0.63 15.54
N SER A 85 -15.89 -1.82 15.37
CA SER A 85 -17.24 -2.21 15.76
C SER A 85 -17.23 -3.18 16.96
N PRO A 86 -18.36 -3.38 17.65
CA PRO A 86 -18.46 -4.42 18.69
C PRO A 86 -18.16 -5.84 18.19
N ALA A 87 -18.30 -6.11 16.89
CA ALA A 87 -17.94 -7.40 16.31
C ALA A 87 -16.43 -7.59 16.26
N ASP A 88 -15.67 -6.52 16.03
CA ASP A 88 -14.20 -6.54 15.99
C ASP A 88 -13.63 -6.78 17.41
N VAL A 89 -14.24 -6.17 18.44
CA VAL A 89 -13.94 -6.50 19.84
C VAL A 89 -14.13 -7.99 20.08
N GLN A 90 -15.27 -8.56 19.65
CA GLN A 90 -15.58 -9.97 19.86
C GLN A 90 -14.61 -10.89 19.09
N ALA A 91 -14.12 -10.46 17.93
CA ALA A 91 -13.10 -11.20 17.19
C ALA A 91 -11.77 -11.25 17.97
N LEU A 92 -11.33 -10.12 18.54
CA LEU A 92 -10.11 -10.09 19.37
C LEU A 92 -10.20 -10.89 20.66
N VAL A 93 -11.41 -11.04 21.25
CA VAL A 93 -11.61 -11.91 22.41
C VAL A 93 -11.20 -13.35 22.12
N ASN A 94 -11.35 -13.80 20.87
CA ASN A 94 -11.09 -15.18 20.46
C ASN A 94 -9.78 -15.35 19.70
N ALA A 95 -9.01 -14.29 19.47
CA ALA A 95 -7.73 -14.35 18.79
C ALA A 95 -6.60 -14.78 19.74
N ASP A 96 -5.66 -15.57 19.24
CA ASP A 96 -4.46 -15.95 19.95
C ASP A 96 -3.33 -14.95 19.70
N VAL A 97 -3.28 -14.40 18.48
CA VAL A 97 -2.23 -13.47 18.02
C VAL A 97 -2.87 -12.31 17.30
N LEU A 98 -2.35 -11.11 17.53
CA LEU A 98 -2.64 -9.92 16.73
C LEU A 98 -1.33 -9.38 16.14
N VAL A 99 -1.26 -9.33 14.80
CA VAL A 99 -0.15 -8.74 14.05
C VAL A 99 -0.58 -7.36 13.57
N LYS A 100 0.16 -6.32 13.95
CA LYS A 100 -0.12 -4.94 13.54
C LYS A 100 1.02 -4.36 12.69
N ASN A 101 0.70 -3.31 11.91
CA ASN A 101 1.72 -2.52 11.24
C ASN A 101 2.59 -1.77 12.24
N GLY A 102 1.97 -1.10 13.21
CA GLY A 102 2.63 -0.20 14.12
C GLY A 102 2.71 1.24 13.58
N LEU A 103 3.56 2.06 14.19
CA LEU A 103 3.78 3.47 13.81
C LEU A 103 2.50 4.32 13.81
N GLU A 104 1.61 4.03 14.76
CA GLU A 104 0.33 4.75 14.92
C GLU A 104 -0.61 4.64 13.69
N MET A 105 -0.39 3.67 12.78
CA MET A 105 -1.31 3.42 11.67
C MET A 105 -2.71 3.04 12.17
N GLU A 106 -2.75 2.29 13.26
CA GLU A 106 -3.97 1.77 13.86
C GLU A 106 -4.36 2.56 15.13
N PHE A 107 -4.75 3.83 14.99
CA PHE A 107 -5.16 4.68 16.12
C PHE A 107 -6.29 4.12 16.99
N PHE A 108 -7.16 3.31 16.38
CA PHE A 108 -8.31 2.69 17.06
C PHE A 108 -7.93 1.47 17.92
N LEU A 109 -6.72 0.95 17.76
CA LEU A 109 -6.36 -0.39 18.21
C LEU A 109 -6.25 -0.49 19.74
N ASP A 110 -5.71 0.52 20.41
CA ASP A 110 -5.53 0.52 21.86
C ASP A 110 -6.87 0.39 22.60
N ASP A 111 -7.87 1.16 22.18
CA ASP A 111 -9.22 1.07 22.74
C ASP A 111 -9.88 -0.28 22.43
N LEU A 112 -9.65 -0.82 21.25
CA LEU A 112 -10.20 -2.10 20.83
C LEU A 112 -9.63 -3.25 21.68
N ILE A 113 -8.31 -3.28 21.89
CA ILE A 113 -7.62 -4.26 22.74
C ILE A 113 -8.09 -4.14 24.18
N ALA A 114 -8.19 -2.91 24.72
CA ALA A 114 -8.66 -2.68 26.07
C ALA A 114 -10.09 -3.19 26.28
N ASN A 115 -10.96 -3.02 25.29
CA ASN A 115 -12.36 -3.50 25.34
C ASN A 115 -12.49 -5.01 25.14
N ALA A 116 -11.54 -5.67 24.47
CA ALA A 116 -11.54 -7.12 24.27
C ALA A 116 -11.24 -7.87 25.56
N GLU A 117 -10.50 -7.25 26.50
CA GLU A 117 -10.12 -7.85 27.79
C GLU A 117 -9.51 -9.27 27.63
N ASN A 118 -8.76 -9.52 26.54
CA ASN A 118 -8.11 -10.79 26.26
C ASN A 118 -6.65 -10.77 26.80
N PRO A 119 -6.41 -11.30 28.00
CA PRO A 119 -5.07 -11.26 28.62
C PRO A 119 -4.06 -12.21 27.99
N ASP A 120 -4.52 -13.16 27.18
CA ASP A 120 -3.70 -14.18 26.53
C ASP A 120 -3.33 -13.78 25.08
N LEU A 121 -3.86 -12.66 24.57
CA LEU A 121 -3.57 -12.16 23.23
C LEU A 121 -2.09 -11.79 23.08
N ALA A 122 -1.37 -12.50 22.22
CA ALA A 122 -0.01 -12.16 21.85
C ALA A 122 0.00 -11.04 20.81
N MET A 123 0.87 -10.04 21.01
CA MET A 123 0.99 -8.89 20.11
C MET A 123 2.30 -8.98 19.32
N ILE A 124 2.23 -8.83 17.99
CA ILE A 124 3.39 -8.71 17.11
C ILE A 124 3.33 -7.34 16.43
N ASP A 125 4.29 -6.48 16.74
CA ASP A 125 4.48 -5.19 16.05
C ASP A 125 5.48 -5.40 14.92
N SER A 126 5.00 -5.33 13.68
CA SER A 126 5.84 -5.61 12.52
C SER A 126 6.86 -4.50 12.24
N SER A 127 6.69 -3.31 12.81
CA SER A 127 7.60 -2.17 12.63
C SER A 127 8.81 -2.18 13.58
N GLU A 128 8.90 -3.12 14.52
CA GLU A 128 9.92 -3.10 15.55
C GLU A 128 11.33 -3.08 14.95
N GLY A 129 12.15 -2.11 15.35
CA GLY A 129 13.54 -1.96 14.91
C GLY A 129 13.74 -1.49 13.46
N ILE A 130 12.69 -1.19 12.72
CA ILE A 130 12.77 -0.65 11.37
C ILE A 130 13.17 0.83 11.41
N ALA A 131 14.07 1.25 10.51
CA ALA A 131 14.41 2.65 10.35
C ALA A 131 13.25 3.43 9.74
N VAL A 132 12.74 4.44 10.46
CA VAL A 132 11.53 5.18 10.11
C VAL A 132 11.86 6.64 9.74
N LEU A 133 10.99 7.24 8.93
CA LEU A 133 11.02 8.65 8.54
C LEU A 133 10.03 9.43 9.40
N SER A 134 10.50 10.56 9.95
CA SER A 134 9.62 11.49 10.70
C SER A 134 8.80 12.33 9.76
N ASN A 135 7.54 12.54 10.09
CA ASN A 135 6.65 13.45 9.36
C ASN A 135 7.11 14.93 9.45
N GLU A 136 7.97 15.28 10.41
CA GLU A 136 8.54 16.62 10.52
C GLU A 136 9.66 16.91 9.51
N THR A 137 10.23 15.87 8.86
CA THR A 137 11.38 16.04 7.94
C THR A 137 10.98 16.41 6.51
N VAL A 138 9.70 16.41 6.19
CA VAL A 138 9.21 16.97 4.92
C VAL A 138 9.19 18.49 5.04
N GLU A 139 10.37 19.11 4.85
CA GLU A 139 10.54 20.58 4.88
C GLU A 139 9.61 21.21 3.83
N GLY A 140 8.47 21.71 4.27
CA GLY A 140 7.47 22.39 3.44
C GLY A 140 6.08 22.42 4.08
N HIS A 141 5.77 21.50 4.99
CA HIS A 141 4.47 21.42 5.67
C HIS A 141 4.48 22.17 7.01
N SER A 142 4.91 23.44 7.01
CA SER A 142 4.73 24.29 8.18
C SER A 142 3.26 24.69 8.27
N HIS A 143 2.47 23.90 8.99
CA HIS A 143 1.21 24.41 9.53
C HIS A 143 1.56 25.64 10.37
N GLY A 144 1.10 26.80 9.89
CA GLY A 144 1.40 28.07 10.53
C GLY A 144 1.15 27.96 12.04
N LYS A 145 2.23 28.09 12.82
CA LYS A 145 2.10 28.33 14.26
C LYS A 145 1.13 29.47 14.39
N ALA A 146 -0.01 29.20 15.01
CA ALA A 146 -0.96 30.23 15.40
C ALA A 146 -0.15 31.34 16.06
N ASP A 147 -0.11 32.50 15.43
CA ASP A 147 0.51 33.68 15.97
C ASP A 147 -0.08 33.89 17.36
N ASP A 148 0.77 33.79 18.38
CA ASP A 148 0.49 34.12 19.74
C ASP A 148 0.18 35.65 19.76
N HIS A 149 -1.10 35.98 19.57
CA HIS A 149 -1.60 37.31 19.75
C HIS A 149 -1.66 37.57 21.24
N ASP A 150 -0.53 38.09 21.74
CA ASP A 150 -0.39 38.74 23.06
C ASP A 150 -1.38 39.91 23.14
N HIS A 151 -2.61 39.62 23.57
CA HIS A 151 -3.57 40.64 23.93
C HIS A 151 -3.40 40.97 25.42
N ASP A 152 -2.43 41.88 25.69
CA ASP A 152 -2.35 42.61 26.91
C ASP A 152 -3.62 43.46 27.08
N HIS A 153 -4.61 42.96 27.80
CA HIS A 153 -5.74 43.73 28.34
C HIS A 153 -5.63 43.79 29.87
N GLY A 154 -4.87 44.75 30.34
CA GLY A 154 -4.95 45.21 31.69
C GLY A 154 -6.35 45.74 32.01
N HIS A 155 -7.09 45.06 32.82
CA HIS A 155 -8.24 45.56 33.54
C HIS A 155 -8.11 45.22 35.03
N ASP A 156 -7.66 46.24 35.79
CA ASP A 156 -7.89 46.39 37.23
C ASP A 156 -9.39 46.42 37.49
N HIS A 157 -9.93 45.45 38.25
CA HIS A 157 -11.14 45.60 39.01
C HIS A 157 -11.03 44.84 40.32
N ASP A 158 -10.93 45.65 41.34
CA ASP A 158 -11.07 45.36 42.76
C ASP A 158 -12.52 44.96 43.13
N HIS A 159 -12.65 44.15 44.21
CA HIS A 159 -13.76 43.88 45.10
C HIS A 159 -14.79 42.77 44.81
N GLY A 160 -14.89 41.89 45.82
CA GLY A 160 -16.16 41.43 46.36
C GLY A 160 -16.28 39.91 46.58
N GLU A 161 -16.08 39.50 47.84
CA GLU A 161 -16.51 38.22 48.38
C GLU A 161 -17.99 37.94 48.09
N ALA A 162 -18.31 36.74 47.54
CA ALA A 162 -19.51 35.97 47.92
C ALA A 162 -19.56 34.58 47.24
N THR A 163 -19.45 33.57 48.08
CA THR A 163 -20.19 32.26 48.07
C THR A 163 -20.29 31.40 46.83
N ALA A 164 -19.85 30.16 47.06
CA ALA A 164 -19.97 28.93 46.30
C ALA A 164 -21.31 28.73 45.57
N ALA A 165 -21.20 28.32 44.29
CA ALA A 165 -22.10 27.39 43.66
C ALA A 165 -21.33 26.63 42.57
N ASP A 166 -21.18 25.34 42.77
CA ASP A 166 -20.71 24.37 41.81
C ASP A 166 -21.51 24.49 40.50
N HIS A 167 -20.83 24.81 39.42
CA HIS A 167 -21.28 24.51 38.08
C HIS A 167 -20.11 23.88 37.31
N ASP A 168 -20.07 22.58 37.33
CA ASP A 168 -19.40 21.76 36.37
C ASP A 168 -19.90 22.14 34.96
N HIS A 169 -19.17 22.95 34.26
CA HIS A 169 -19.28 23.10 32.83
C HIS A 169 -18.19 22.22 32.19
N ASP A 170 -18.58 20.97 31.97
CA ASP A 170 -17.92 20.06 31.05
C ASP A 170 -18.00 20.68 29.65
N HIS A 171 -17.00 21.48 29.29
CA HIS A 171 -16.77 21.87 27.92
C HIS A 171 -16.00 20.75 27.24
N SER A 172 -16.71 19.69 26.85
CA SER A 172 -16.24 18.80 25.81
C SER A 172 -16.13 19.64 24.52
N HIS A 173 -14.96 20.19 24.31
CA HIS A 173 -14.55 20.59 22.96
C HIS A 173 -14.50 19.32 22.14
N ALA A 174 -15.51 19.11 21.31
CA ALA A 174 -15.37 18.25 20.16
C ALA A 174 -14.34 18.95 19.25
N ASP A 175 -13.06 18.73 19.53
CA ASP A 175 -12.03 18.95 18.57
C ASP A 175 -12.40 18.06 17.37
N GLY A 176 -12.73 18.67 16.24
CA GLY A 176 -12.72 18.01 14.95
C GLY A 176 -11.28 17.59 14.71
N GLY A 177 -10.91 16.40 15.18
CA GLY A 177 -9.57 15.88 15.06
C GLY A 177 -9.21 15.82 13.58
N HIS A 178 -8.30 16.67 13.18
CA HIS A 178 -7.53 16.44 11.97
C HIS A 178 -6.67 15.23 12.27
N HIS A 179 -7.02 14.09 11.67
CA HIS A 179 -6.22 12.88 11.74
C HIS A 179 -4.94 13.14 10.94
N HIS A 180 -3.89 13.57 11.61
CA HIS A 180 -2.54 13.56 11.08
C HIS A 180 -1.94 12.18 11.36
N HIS A 181 -1.11 11.67 10.46
CA HIS A 181 -0.20 10.58 10.83
C HIS A 181 0.56 10.98 12.10
N GLY A 182 0.90 10.02 12.95
CA GLY A 182 1.66 10.23 14.17
C GLY A 182 3.04 10.89 13.95
N GLU A 183 3.96 10.68 14.86
CA GLU A 183 5.33 11.24 14.76
C GLU A 183 6.09 10.72 13.52
N TYR A 184 5.76 9.50 13.05
CA TYR A 184 6.41 8.83 11.93
C TYR A 184 5.42 8.45 10.83
N ASN A 185 5.89 8.46 9.59
CA ASN A 185 5.10 7.95 8.46
C ASN A 185 4.91 6.43 8.59
N PRO A 186 3.69 5.90 8.53
CA PRO A 186 3.43 4.48 8.78
C PRO A 186 3.60 3.57 7.56
N HIS A 187 3.76 4.09 6.33
CA HIS A 187 3.70 3.35 5.07
C HIS A 187 5.00 2.59 4.73
N ILE A 188 5.62 1.97 5.75
CA ILE A 188 6.90 1.27 5.61
C ILE A 188 6.85 0.08 4.64
N TRP A 189 5.69 -0.53 4.46
CA TRP A 189 5.49 -1.67 3.54
C TRP A 189 5.70 -1.33 2.07
N LEU A 190 5.67 -0.05 1.69
CA LEU A 190 5.90 0.38 0.31
C LEU A 190 7.38 0.39 -0.10
N ASP A 191 8.28 0.16 0.85
CA ASP A 191 9.68 -0.14 0.57
C ASP A 191 9.93 -1.65 0.75
N PRO A 192 10.23 -2.41 -0.33
CA PRO A 192 10.49 -3.84 -0.23
C PRO A 192 11.57 -4.23 0.80
N LYS A 193 12.57 -3.36 1.04
CA LYS A 193 13.61 -3.60 2.05
C LYS A 193 13.07 -3.54 3.47
N ARG A 194 12.13 -2.63 3.74
CA ARG A 194 11.42 -2.53 5.02
C ARG A 194 10.37 -3.63 5.15
N ALA A 195 9.70 -4.00 4.07
CA ALA A 195 8.78 -5.14 4.02
C ALA A 195 9.49 -6.45 4.39
N ILE A 196 10.75 -6.66 3.96
CA ILE A 196 11.58 -7.80 4.40
C ILE A 196 11.71 -7.81 5.92
N GLN A 197 12.02 -6.68 6.54
CA GLN A 197 12.15 -6.59 8.01
C GLN A 197 10.81 -6.85 8.71
N GLN A 198 9.68 -6.36 8.14
CA GLN A 198 8.34 -6.68 8.65
C GLN A 198 8.07 -8.19 8.60
N VAL A 199 8.41 -8.85 7.50
CA VAL A 199 8.28 -10.33 7.36
C VAL A 199 9.15 -11.07 8.38
N GLU A 200 10.36 -10.59 8.63
CA GLU A 200 11.24 -11.16 9.66
C GLU A 200 10.66 -11.00 11.06
N ASN A 201 10.14 -9.82 11.40
CA ASN A 201 9.49 -9.56 12.69
C ASN A 201 8.24 -10.43 12.88
N ILE A 202 7.42 -10.60 11.84
CA ILE A 202 6.26 -11.49 11.86
C ILE A 202 6.71 -12.94 12.08
N ARG A 203 7.71 -13.42 11.34
CA ARG A 203 8.29 -14.77 11.52
C ARG A 203 8.73 -14.99 12.97
N ASP A 204 9.53 -14.09 13.51
CA ASP A 204 10.13 -14.24 14.84
C ASP A 204 9.04 -14.17 15.93
N GLY A 205 8.05 -13.29 15.77
CA GLY A 205 6.88 -13.21 16.63
C GLY A 205 6.04 -14.49 16.60
N MET A 206 5.79 -15.05 15.42
CA MET A 206 5.05 -16.32 15.26
C MET A 206 5.79 -17.49 15.88
N ILE A 207 7.12 -17.58 15.73
CA ILE A 207 7.96 -18.61 16.38
C ILE A 207 7.89 -18.49 17.91
N ALA A 208 7.86 -17.28 18.44
CA ALA A 208 7.75 -17.05 19.88
C ALA A 208 6.42 -17.55 20.46
N VAL A 209 5.32 -17.41 19.71
CA VAL A 209 3.98 -17.84 20.10
C VAL A 209 3.78 -19.35 19.87
N ASP A 210 4.24 -19.85 18.73
CA ASP A 210 4.10 -21.25 18.30
C ASP A 210 5.47 -21.82 17.90
N PRO A 211 6.30 -22.23 18.87
CA PRO A 211 7.63 -22.78 18.60
C PRO A 211 7.62 -24.08 17.77
N GLU A 212 6.50 -24.82 17.76
CA GLU A 212 6.35 -26.03 16.95
C GLU A 212 6.28 -25.73 15.44
N GLY A 213 5.94 -24.48 15.09
CA GLY A 213 5.88 -23.96 13.72
C GLY A 213 7.21 -23.42 13.18
N GLU A 214 8.29 -23.36 13.98
CA GLU A 214 9.55 -22.69 13.61
C GLU A 214 10.08 -23.07 12.23
N GLU A 215 10.08 -24.36 11.88
CA GLU A 215 10.58 -24.84 10.57
C GLU A 215 9.71 -24.30 9.41
N ILE A 216 8.39 -24.29 9.58
CA ILE A 216 7.43 -23.83 8.58
C ILE A 216 7.55 -22.31 8.39
N TYR A 217 7.48 -21.55 9.49
CA TYR A 217 7.57 -20.09 9.45
C TYR A 217 8.90 -19.61 8.87
N THR A 218 10.00 -20.26 9.25
CA THR A 218 11.33 -19.94 8.73
C THR A 218 11.44 -20.23 7.23
N ALA A 219 10.94 -21.38 6.77
CA ALA A 219 10.99 -21.74 5.36
C ALA A 219 10.11 -20.82 4.49
N ASN A 220 8.90 -20.53 4.94
CA ASN A 220 7.96 -19.67 4.25
C ASN A 220 8.45 -18.22 4.16
N ALA A 221 8.91 -17.68 5.31
CA ALA A 221 9.49 -16.33 5.35
C ALA A 221 10.69 -16.22 4.42
N ALA A 222 11.60 -17.19 4.43
CA ALA A 222 12.77 -17.19 3.53
C ALA A 222 12.37 -17.21 2.05
N ALA A 223 11.33 -17.97 1.69
CA ALA A 223 10.83 -18.00 0.32
C ALA A 223 10.25 -16.64 -0.10
N PHE A 224 9.41 -16.03 0.74
CA PHE A 224 8.80 -14.74 0.43
C PHE A 224 9.82 -13.59 0.45
N ILE A 225 10.80 -13.61 1.36
CA ILE A 225 11.91 -12.65 1.38
C ILE A 225 12.69 -12.70 0.05
N ALA A 226 12.96 -13.89 -0.48
CA ALA A 226 13.65 -14.00 -1.78
C ALA A 226 12.83 -13.36 -2.92
N GLU A 227 11.50 -13.41 -2.87
CA GLU A 227 10.63 -12.74 -3.84
C GLU A 227 10.63 -11.20 -3.64
N LEU A 228 10.70 -10.72 -2.39
CA LEU A 228 10.83 -9.30 -2.07
C LEU A 228 12.18 -8.73 -2.50
N GLU A 229 13.27 -9.48 -2.33
CA GLU A 229 14.61 -9.11 -2.82
C GLU A 229 14.62 -8.99 -4.36
N ALA A 230 14.03 -9.95 -5.06
CA ALA A 230 13.88 -9.89 -6.50
C ALA A 230 13.01 -8.70 -6.96
N LEU A 231 11.94 -8.41 -6.22
CA LEU A 231 11.07 -7.26 -6.46
C LEU A 231 11.85 -5.93 -6.30
N ASP A 232 12.65 -5.80 -5.23
CA ASP A 232 13.49 -4.62 -5.01
C ASP A 232 14.46 -4.38 -6.17
N GLU A 233 15.14 -5.44 -6.63
CA GLU A 233 16.04 -5.36 -7.80
C GLU A 233 15.28 -4.95 -9.08
N GLU A 234 14.10 -5.55 -9.34
CA GLU A 234 13.28 -5.21 -10.52
C GLU A 234 12.84 -3.74 -10.51
N ILE A 235 12.43 -3.20 -9.35
CA ILE A 235 12.01 -1.80 -9.20
C ILE A 235 13.23 -0.88 -9.34
N ALA A 236 14.34 -1.21 -8.68
CA ALA A 236 15.58 -0.42 -8.76
C ALA A 236 16.08 -0.30 -10.20
N ASP A 237 16.15 -1.40 -10.94
CA ASP A 237 16.57 -1.42 -12.35
C ASP A 237 15.63 -0.57 -13.23
N LYS A 238 14.32 -0.67 -13.00
CA LYS A 238 13.31 0.07 -13.76
C LYS A 238 13.39 1.57 -13.52
N LEU A 239 13.67 2.00 -12.30
CA LEU A 239 13.67 3.40 -11.88
C LEU A 239 15.06 4.05 -11.91
N ALA A 240 16.15 3.30 -12.13
CA ALA A 240 17.53 3.78 -12.08
C ALA A 240 17.79 5.04 -12.93
N THR A 241 17.15 5.15 -14.09
CA THR A 241 17.33 6.29 -15.02
C THR A 241 16.57 7.54 -14.59
N PHE A 242 15.71 7.43 -13.59
CA PHE A 242 14.86 8.51 -13.09
C PHE A 242 15.31 9.06 -11.72
N ALA A 243 16.48 8.67 -11.23
CA ALA A 243 17.01 9.17 -9.96
C ALA A 243 16.99 10.71 -9.90
N GLY A 244 16.50 11.25 -8.78
CA GLY A 244 16.30 12.69 -8.56
C GLY A 244 15.05 13.28 -9.21
N GLN A 245 14.26 12.49 -9.93
CA GLN A 245 12.96 12.94 -10.45
C GLN A 245 11.94 13.06 -9.31
N THR A 246 11.04 14.03 -9.47
CA THR A 246 9.93 14.27 -8.54
C THR A 246 8.64 13.68 -9.10
N PHE A 247 7.81 13.12 -8.23
CA PHE A 247 6.42 12.78 -8.52
C PHE A 247 5.49 13.33 -7.43
N VAL A 248 4.22 13.49 -7.77
CA VAL A 248 3.18 13.93 -6.83
C VAL A 248 2.18 12.81 -6.65
N ALA A 249 1.97 12.39 -5.43
CA ALA A 249 0.96 11.43 -5.00
C ALA A 249 -0.28 12.15 -4.45
N PHE A 250 -1.38 11.42 -4.26
CA PHE A 250 -2.57 12.01 -3.66
C PHE A 250 -2.37 12.25 -2.17
N HIS A 251 -2.00 11.21 -1.39
CA HIS A 251 -1.66 11.38 0.02
C HIS A 251 -0.22 10.96 0.35
N ASP A 252 0.21 11.15 1.59
CA ASP A 252 1.60 10.95 2.05
C ASP A 252 1.94 9.47 2.30
N PHE A 253 1.82 8.62 1.29
CA PHE A 253 2.20 7.21 1.41
C PHE A 253 3.63 6.88 0.91
N ALA A 254 4.24 7.75 0.12
CA ALA A 254 5.35 7.37 -0.73
C ALA A 254 6.78 7.70 -0.24
N PRO A 255 7.06 8.27 0.95
CA PRO A 255 8.39 8.73 1.29
C PRO A 255 9.43 7.60 1.36
N TYR A 256 9.08 6.44 1.90
CA TYR A 256 10.00 5.28 1.98
C TYR A 256 10.34 4.70 0.60
N PHE A 257 9.32 4.62 -0.28
CA PHE A 257 9.54 4.21 -1.67
C PHE A 257 10.48 5.20 -2.38
N ALA A 258 10.23 6.49 -2.24
CA ALA A 258 11.03 7.53 -2.86
C ALA A 258 12.48 7.50 -2.35
N GLU A 259 12.70 7.37 -1.04
CA GLU A 259 14.02 7.24 -0.43
C GLU A 259 14.79 6.05 -1.00
N SER A 260 14.17 4.87 -1.07
CA SER A 260 14.83 3.64 -1.52
C SER A 260 15.28 3.67 -2.97
N TYR A 261 14.59 4.42 -3.82
CA TYR A 261 14.92 4.49 -5.25
C TYR A 261 15.46 5.84 -5.70
N GLY A 262 15.84 6.71 -4.74
CA GLY A 262 16.48 8.00 -5.02
C GLY A 262 15.58 8.98 -5.76
N LEU A 263 14.27 8.93 -5.48
CA LEU A 263 13.25 9.83 -6.04
C LEU A 263 12.84 10.89 -5.02
N ASN A 264 12.08 11.89 -5.45
CA ASN A 264 11.45 12.86 -4.57
C ASN A 264 9.93 12.67 -4.65
N ALA A 265 9.29 12.42 -3.51
CA ALA A 265 7.83 12.33 -3.39
C ALA A 265 7.29 13.65 -2.81
N GLU A 266 6.20 14.13 -3.42
CA GLU A 266 5.36 15.19 -2.92
C GLU A 266 3.92 14.66 -2.88
N PHE A 267 3.07 15.26 -2.08
CA PHE A 267 1.68 14.81 -1.93
C PHE A 267 0.72 16.01 -1.81
N LEU A 268 -0.56 15.75 -2.07
CA LEU A 268 -1.60 16.79 -1.99
C LEU A 268 -2.14 16.93 -0.57
N VAL A 269 -2.42 15.81 0.11
CA VAL A 269 -2.98 15.75 1.46
C VAL A 269 -2.17 14.79 2.34
N ASP A 270 -2.19 14.98 3.65
CA ASP A 270 -1.49 14.10 4.59
C ASP A 270 -2.20 12.73 4.68
N VAL A 271 -3.52 12.71 4.70
CA VAL A 271 -4.35 11.51 4.71
C VAL A 271 -5.48 11.63 3.69
N PRO A 272 -5.93 10.51 3.05
CA PRO A 272 -6.85 10.58 1.91
C PRO A 272 -8.25 11.11 2.25
N THR A 273 -8.64 11.10 3.52
CA THR A 273 -9.96 11.56 3.99
C THR A 273 -10.06 13.07 4.15
N VAL A 274 -8.95 13.79 4.08
CA VAL A 274 -8.88 15.24 4.26
C VAL A 274 -9.07 15.96 2.92
N ASN A 275 -9.91 16.98 2.89
CA ASN A 275 -10.01 17.85 1.73
C ASN A 275 -8.77 18.75 1.65
N PRO A 276 -8.12 18.88 0.48
CA PRO A 276 -6.94 19.72 0.32
C PRO A 276 -7.25 21.19 0.61
N ALA A 277 -6.38 21.83 1.38
CA ALA A 277 -6.46 23.27 1.59
C ALA A 277 -5.95 24.03 0.33
N PRO A 278 -6.34 25.29 0.13
CA PRO A 278 -5.88 26.06 -1.03
C PRO A 278 -4.36 26.18 -1.13
N GLU A 279 -3.65 26.20 -0.01
CA GLU A 279 -2.20 26.21 0.08
C GLU A 279 -1.57 24.90 -0.42
N ASP A 280 -2.18 23.75 -0.13
CA ASP A 280 -1.71 22.44 -0.59
C ASP A 280 -1.86 22.32 -2.12
N VAL A 281 -3.01 22.73 -2.63
CA VAL A 281 -3.24 22.80 -4.08
C VAL A 281 -2.19 23.68 -4.74
N LYS A 282 -1.92 24.87 -4.16
CA LYS A 282 -0.93 25.79 -4.70
C LYS A 282 0.47 25.18 -4.68
N ARG A 283 0.87 24.53 -3.58
CA ARG A 283 2.16 23.86 -3.44
C ARG A 283 2.34 22.79 -4.51
N VAL A 284 1.33 21.93 -4.70
CA VAL A 284 1.34 20.92 -5.78
C VAL A 284 1.46 21.56 -7.16
N MET A 285 0.72 22.63 -7.42
CA MET A 285 0.82 23.35 -8.70
C MET A 285 2.24 23.90 -8.93
N ASP A 286 2.83 24.54 -7.92
CA ASP A 286 4.20 25.07 -7.99
C ASP A 286 5.22 23.93 -8.24
N THR A 287 5.05 22.76 -7.60
CA THR A 287 5.89 21.57 -7.80
C THR A 287 5.77 21.00 -9.22
N VAL A 288 4.54 20.88 -9.73
CA VAL A 288 4.28 20.39 -11.11
C VAL A 288 4.96 21.29 -12.15
N GLU A 289 4.88 22.61 -11.97
CA GLU A 289 5.55 23.57 -12.87
C GLU A 289 7.07 23.50 -12.75
N ALA A 290 7.61 23.52 -11.51
CA ALA A 290 9.05 23.53 -11.25
C ALA A 290 9.74 22.25 -11.76
N SER A 291 9.10 21.10 -11.60
CA SER A 291 9.60 19.79 -12.01
C SER A 291 9.16 19.38 -13.43
N ASN A 292 8.38 20.25 -14.14
CA ASN A 292 7.83 20.01 -15.47
C ASN A 292 7.11 18.65 -15.57
N LEU A 293 6.35 18.29 -14.55
CA LEU A 293 5.61 17.03 -14.51
C LEU A 293 4.51 17.02 -15.58
N LYS A 294 4.24 15.84 -16.13
CA LYS A 294 3.16 15.61 -17.10
C LYS A 294 2.09 14.69 -16.56
N THR A 295 2.35 14.08 -15.43
CA THR A 295 1.43 13.16 -14.76
C THR A 295 1.52 13.40 -13.26
N ILE A 296 0.38 13.37 -12.59
CA ILE A 296 0.26 13.25 -11.12
C ILE A 296 -0.40 11.92 -10.81
N LEU A 297 -0.15 11.34 -9.63
CA LEU A 297 -0.53 9.98 -9.30
C LEU A 297 -1.68 9.96 -8.31
N THR A 298 -2.82 9.44 -8.73
CA THR A 298 -3.95 9.12 -7.85
C THR A 298 -3.81 7.72 -7.27
N GLU A 299 -4.70 7.36 -6.37
CA GLU A 299 -4.81 6.06 -5.71
C GLU A 299 -6.24 5.51 -5.82
N PRO A 300 -6.49 4.21 -5.53
CA PRO A 300 -7.80 3.59 -5.71
C PRO A 300 -8.94 4.21 -4.88
N THR A 301 -8.63 4.76 -3.71
CA THR A 301 -9.60 5.37 -2.79
C THR A 301 -9.76 6.88 -2.98
N ALA A 302 -8.80 7.53 -3.63
CA ALA A 302 -8.88 8.96 -3.91
C ALA A 302 -10.05 9.25 -4.83
N GLY A 303 -10.93 10.15 -4.40
CA GLY A 303 -12.01 10.64 -5.27
C GLY A 303 -11.44 11.23 -6.56
N GLU A 304 -11.77 10.63 -7.70
CA GLU A 304 -11.29 11.07 -9.03
C GLU A 304 -11.57 12.56 -9.30
N ASP A 305 -12.57 13.14 -8.63
CA ASP A 305 -13.06 14.48 -8.90
C ASP A 305 -12.09 15.61 -8.48
N ALA A 306 -11.47 15.49 -7.29
CA ALA A 306 -10.60 16.58 -6.78
C ALA A 306 -9.25 16.60 -7.49
N PHE A 307 -8.60 15.44 -7.62
CA PHE A 307 -7.29 15.33 -8.26
C PHE A 307 -7.39 15.50 -9.77
N GLY A 308 -8.49 15.00 -10.38
CA GLY A 308 -8.80 15.21 -11.78
C GLY A 308 -9.00 16.69 -12.15
N ALA A 309 -9.62 17.50 -11.28
CA ALA A 309 -9.77 18.94 -11.50
C ALA A 309 -8.41 19.66 -11.48
N ILE A 310 -7.54 19.34 -10.53
CA ILE A 310 -6.17 19.89 -10.45
C ILE A 310 -5.38 19.50 -11.70
N ALA A 311 -5.44 18.24 -12.11
CA ALA A 311 -4.77 17.76 -13.32
C ALA A 311 -5.24 18.51 -14.58
N GLN A 312 -6.54 18.76 -14.69
CA GLN A 312 -7.13 19.53 -15.81
C GLN A 312 -6.64 20.97 -15.82
N ASP A 313 -6.62 21.63 -14.67
CA ASP A 313 -6.18 23.02 -14.55
C ASP A 313 -4.69 23.17 -14.89
N LEU A 314 -3.88 22.18 -14.53
CA LEU A 314 -2.45 22.13 -14.83
C LEU A 314 -2.13 21.61 -16.25
N GLY A 315 -3.09 21.00 -16.93
CA GLY A 315 -2.90 20.38 -18.24
C GLY A 315 -1.99 19.16 -18.20
N VAL A 316 -2.04 18.38 -17.09
CA VAL A 316 -1.30 17.13 -16.89
C VAL A 316 -2.24 15.94 -16.88
N GLU A 317 -1.70 14.74 -17.06
CA GLU A 317 -2.44 13.49 -16.98
C GLU A 317 -2.52 12.98 -15.54
N VAL A 318 -3.50 12.12 -15.24
CA VAL A 318 -3.60 11.39 -13.98
C VAL A 318 -3.13 9.96 -14.22
N GLY A 319 -2.09 9.55 -13.52
CA GLY A 319 -1.63 8.18 -13.42
C GLY A 319 -2.16 7.52 -12.14
N MET A 320 -1.74 6.26 -11.89
CA MET A 320 -2.15 5.48 -10.73
C MET A 320 -0.91 4.97 -9.99
N PHE A 321 -0.88 5.17 -8.66
CA PHE A 321 -0.04 4.44 -7.73
C PHE A 321 -0.94 3.85 -6.64
N ASN A 322 -0.90 2.54 -6.45
CA ASN A 322 -1.73 1.86 -5.46
C ASN A 322 -0.91 1.65 -4.17
N PRO A 323 -1.27 2.29 -3.05
CA PRO A 323 -0.57 2.12 -1.78
C PRO A 323 -0.85 0.77 -1.09
N ILE A 324 -1.66 -0.10 -1.69
CA ILE A 324 -2.02 -1.46 -1.18
C ILE A 324 -2.81 -1.38 0.14
N GLU A 325 -3.56 -0.35 0.33
CA GLU A 325 -4.42 -0.18 1.51
C GLU A 325 -5.78 -0.83 1.32
N VAL A 326 -6.24 -0.92 0.07
CA VAL A 326 -7.51 -1.54 -0.29
C VAL A 326 -7.36 -2.50 -1.47
N GLY A 327 -8.29 -3.46 -1.56
CA GLY A 327 -8.34 -4.40 -2.67
C GLY A 327 -9.60 -5.27 -2.65
N GLY A 328 -9.72 -6.16 -3.63
CA GLY A 328 -10.77 -7.19 -3.63
C GLY A 328 -10.50 -8.31 -2.61
N PRO A 329 -11.40 -9.29 -2.50
CA PRO A 329 -11.22 -10.39 -1.56
C PRO A 329 -9.93 -11.21 -1.79
N GLU A 330 -9.41 -11.23 -3.03
CA GLU A 330 -8.15 -11.89 -3.39
C GLU A 330 -6.91 -11.13 -2.94
N ALA A 331 -7.06 -9.87 -2.54
CA ALA A 331 -5.95 -9.00 -2.18
C ALA A 331 -5.20 -9.45 -0.91
N VAL A 332 -5.80 -10.30 -0.07
CA VAL A 332 -5.14 -10.87 1.10
C VAL A 332 -3.97 -11.81 0.77
N MET A 333 -3.84 -12.22 -0.49
CA MET A 333 -2.79 -13.13 -0.93
C MET A 333 -1.46 -12.40 -1.15
N PRO A 334 -0.30 -13.00 -0.79
CA PRO A 334 1.03 -12.39 -0.94
C PRO A 334 1.35 -11.94 -2.38
N ASP A 335 0.92 -12.70 -3.39
CA ASP A 335 1.12 -12.38 -4.81
C ASP A 335 0.49 -11.04 -5.22
N TYR A 336 -0.56 -10.60 -4.53
CA TYR A 336 -1.18 -9.31 -4.81
C TYR A 336 -0.23 -8.16 -4.50
N TYR A 337 0.49 -8.22 -3.36
CA TYR A 337 1.51 -7.23 -3.00
C TYR A 337 2.59 -7.14 -4.09
N LEU A 338 3.19 -8.27 -4.44
CA LEU A 338 4.28 -8.34 -5.43
C LEU A 338 3.85 -7.79 -6.80
N THR A 339 2.65 -8.18 -7.24
CA THR A 339 2.11 -7.74 -8.53
C THR A 339 1.81 -6.24 -8.53
N THR A 340 1.20 -5.74 -7.45
CA THR A 340 0.84 -4.32 -7.34
C THR A 340 2.08 -3.44 -7.28
N MET A 341 3.10 -3.81 -6.52
CA MET A 341 4.35 -3.05 -6.46
C MET A 341 5.08 -3.02 -7.83
N ARG A 342 5.10 -4.14 -8.58
CA ARG A 342 5.60 -4.15 -9.96
C ARG A 342 4.82 -3.20 -10.86
N GLN A 343 3.49 -3.18 -10.74
CA GLN A 343 2.64 -2.29 -11.54
C GLN A 343 2.86 -0.81 -11.15
N ASN A 344 3.04 -0.51 -9.86
CA ASN A 344 3.38 0.84 -9.40
C ASN A 344 4.67 1.35 -10.04
N ALA A 345 5.72 0.52 -10.07
CA ALA A 345 6.98 0.88 -10.72
C ALA A 345 6.83 1.10 -12.23
N VAL A 346 5.98 0.31 -12.91
CA VAL A 346 5.67 0.50 -14.34
C VAL A 346 4.94 1.82 -14.57
N ASN A 347 3.92 2.11 -13.77
CA ASN A 347 3.12 3.34 -13.90
C ASN A 347 3.97 4.58 -13.64
N LEU A 348 4.81 4.53 -12.60
CA LEU A 348 5.71 5.63 -12.26
C LEU A 348 6.77 5.88 -13.34
N ALA A 349 7.40 4.83 -13.86
CA ALA A 349 8.35 4.96 -14.99
C ALA A 349 7.67 5.59 -16.22
N ALA A 350 6.45 5.15 -16.54
CA ALA A 350 5.69 5.72 -17.67
C ALA A 350 5.37 7.23 -17.46
N SER A 351 5.07 7.65 -16.23
CA SER A 351 4.84 9.06 -15.91
C SER A 351 6.10 9.92 -16.09
N PHE A 352 7.26 9.41 -15.73
CA PHE A 352 8.54 10.09 -15.96
C PHE A 352 8.92 10.13 -17.44
N GLU A 353 8.68 9.07 -18.19
CA GLU A 353 8.90 9.04 -19.64
C GLU A 353 8.06 10.09 -20.37
N ALA A 354 6.77 10.23 -19.99
CA ALA A 354 5.89 11.25 -20.54
C ALA A 354 6.45 12.67 -20.28
N SER A 355 6.98 12.91 -19.09
CA SER A 355 7.62 14.18 -18.72
C SER A 355 8.88 14.48 -19.54
N THR A 356 9.68 13.47 -19.86
CA THR A 356 10.92 13.64 -20.63
C THR A 356 10.70 13.78 -22.13
N GLN A 357 9.77 13.05 -22.73
CA GLN A 357 9.52 13.08 -24.17
C GLN A 357 9.05 14.45 -24.66
N GLN A 358 8.22 15.14 -23.90
CA GLN A 358 7.72 16.46 -24.25
C GLN A 358 8.79 17.56 -24.21
N SER A 359 9.89 17.34 -23.45
CA SER A 359 11.03 18.25 -23.39
C SER A 359 11.88 18.24 -24.66
N TRP A 360 11.77 17.22 -25.50
CA TRP A 360 12.54 17.02 -26.74
C TRP A 360 11.79 17.35 -28.01
N LEU A 361 10.51 17.76 -27.95
CA LEU A 361 9.81 18.26 -29.12
C LEU A 361 10.44 19.61 -29.50
N PRO A 362 11.14 19.70 -30.65
CA PRO A 362 11.66 20.99 -31.09
C PRO A 362 10.47 21.94 -31.24
N LEU A 363 10.59 23.14 -30.68
CA LEU A 363 9.69 24.24 -31.01
C LEU A 363 9.73 24.45 -32.51
N TRP A 364 8.87 23.77 -33.24
CA TRP A 364 8.72 24.02 -34.65
C TRP A 364 8.19 25.44 -34.80
N PRO A 365 8.89 26.31 -35.54
CA PRO A 365 8.39 27.65 -35.78
C PRO A 365 7.01 27.49 -36.44
N THR A 366 5.98 28.01 -35.78
CA THR A 366 4.67 28.15 -36.37
C THR A 366 4.84 28.90 -37.70
N GLN A 367 4.72 28.18 -38.84
CA GLN A 367 4.73 28.81 -40.13
C GLN A 367 3.61 29.85 -40.11
N ALA A 368 4.00 31.12 -40.22
CA ALA A 368 3.04 32.19 -40.38
C ALA A 368 2.10 31.83 -41.54
N PRO A 369 0.80 32.03 -41.39
CA PRO A 369 -0.15 31.73 -42.49
C PRO A 369 0.28 32.48 -43.73
N GLN A 370 0.53 31.74 -44.80
CA GLN A 370 0.83 32.33 -46.13
C GLN A 370 -0.37 33.15 -46.55
N PRO A 371 -0.18 34.40 -46.99
CA PRO A 371 -1.32 35.20 -47.49
C PRO A 371 -1.91 34.51 -48.73
N LEU A 372 -3.20 34.27 -48.70
CA LEU A 372 -3.95 33.74 -49.83
C LEU A 372 -3.69 34.61 -51.06
N ALA A 373 -3.12 34.03 -52.12
CA ALA A 373 -2.96 34.68 -53.38
C ALA A 373 -4.33 35.06 -53.95
N VAL A 374 -4.60 36.36 -54.05
CA VAL A 374 -5.80 36.88 -54.69
C VAL A 374 -5.65 36.62 -56.21
N VAL A 375 -6.43 35.68 -56.73
CA VAL A 375 -6.54 35.46 -58.18
C VAL A 375 -7.41 36.57 -58.77
N PRO A 376 -6.92 37.41 -59.68
CA PRO A 376 -7.75 38.43 -60.30
C PRO A 376 -8.77 37.77 -61.22
N VAL A 377 -10.03 37.99 -60.98
CA VAL A 377 -11.12 37.61 -61.87
C VAL A 377 -11.10 38.58 -63.03
N GLY A 378 -10.64 38.15 -64.21
CA GLY A 378 -10.70 38.91 -65.47
C GLY A 378 -12.12 38.98 -65.98
N LEU A 379 -12.72 40.16 -65.91
CA LEU A 379 -13.93 40.49 -66.66
C LEU A 379 -13.57 40.51 -68.15
N ARG A 380 -14.19 39.61 -68.93
CA ARG A 380 -14.27 39.74 -70.42
C ARG A 380 -15.60 40.37 -70.72
N PHE A 381 -15.52 41.51 -71.45
CA PHE A 381 -16.60 42.10 -72.19
C PHE A 381 -16.87 41.37 -73.51
#